data_aed32d0177967292f5a6227dac7b0571
#
_entry.id   aed32d0177967292f5a6227dac7b0571
#
_cell.length_a   1.000
_cell.length_b   1.000
_cell.length_c   1.000
_cell.angle_alpha   90.00
_cell.angle_beta   90.00
_cell.angle_gamma   90.00
#
_symmetry.space_group_name_H-M   'P 1'
#
loop_
_entity.id
_entity.type
_entity.pdbx_description
1 polymer ?
#
loop_
_entity_poly.entity_id
_entity_poly.type
_entity_poly.pdbx_seq_one_letter_code
_entity_poly.pdbx_strand_id
1 'polypeptide(L)'
;ICYIYNTYKYIIREKGVITYDDIMYFSYQLLTKIPNIKFLIKSAYPYFFVDEFQDSTPIQIAIFKILGNSGIIIGVIGDRCQSIYDFIGASIQQFDNFHLEGMNRYVIKGNRRSSNQIIDLLNCVRKDLTQDKILNIDDTIPMLLVGDKFDCYNYCKKKLLNNSDIHTLSYPNHIANSFKAQI
;
A
#
# COMPACT_ATOMS: atom_id res chain seq x y z
N ILE A 1 28.09 -2.87 -9.11
CA ILE A 1 26.86 -3.37 -8.46
C ILE A 1 26.00 -4.12 -9.48
N CYS A 2 25.74 -3.56 -10.66
CA CYS A 2 24.88 -4.20 -11.69
C CYS A 2 25.45 -5.54 -12.18
N TYR A 3 26.77 -5.67 -12.35
CA TYR A 3 27.40 -6.93 -12.79
C TYR A 3 27.24 -8.07 -11.77
N ILE A 4 27.50 -7.78 -10.50
CA ILE A 4 27.37 -8.77 -9.41
C ILE A 4 25.91 -9.24 -9.28
N TYR A 5 24.97 -8.31 -9.36
CA TYR A 5 23.54 -8.63 -9.31
C TYR A 5 23.11 -9.53 -10.47
N ASN A 6 23.52 -9.22 -11.69
CA ASN A 6 23.21 -10.04 -12.87
C ASN A 6 23.83 -11.44 -12.79
N THR A 7 25.06 -11.55 -12.31
CA THR A 7 25.73 -12.85 -12.10
C THR A 7 24.99 -13.67 -11.04
N TYR A 8 24.60 -13.06 -9.93
CA TYR A 8 23.79 -13.72 -8.90
C TYR A 8 22.46 -14.23 -9.48
N LYS A 9 21.74 -13.36 -10.20
CA LYS A 9 20.47 -13.74 -10.84
C LYS A 9 20.62 -14.91 -11.84
N TYR A 10 21.71 -14.92 -12.61
CA TYR A 10 22.01 -16.02 -13.50
C TYR A 10 22.18 -17.35 -12.75
N ILE A 11 23.02 -17.35 -11.71
CA ILE A 11 23.31 -18.57 -10.92
C ILE A 11 22.05 -19.14 -10.26
N ILE A 12 21.20 -18.29 -9.69
CA ILE A 12 19.98 -18.79 -9.03
C ILE A 12 18.95 -19.32 -10.03
N ARG A 13 18.85 -18.72 -11.22
CA ARG A 13 17.96 -19.19 -12.29
C ARG A 13 18.41 -20.53 -12.87
N GLU A 14 19.71 -20.78 -13.02
CA GLU A 14 20.23 -22.10 -13.41
C GLU A 14 19.84 -23.20 -12.41
N LYS A 15 19.67 -22.85 -11.15
CA LYS A 15 19.17 -23.76 -10.11
C LYS A 15 17.64 -23.89 -10.07
N GLY A 16 16.92 -23.29 -11.02
CA GLY A 16 15.47 -23.31 -11.08
C GLY A 16 14.79 -22.41 -10.01
N VAL A 17 15.54 -21.50 -9.39
CA VAL A 17 15.02 -20.58 -8.37
C VAL A 17 14.69 -19.24 -9.01
N ILE A 18 13.51 -18.70 -8.72
CA ILE A 18 13.08 -17.35 -9.12
C ILE A 18 12.76 -16.50 -7.89
N THR A 19 13.00 -15.22 -8.00
CA THR A 19 12.65 -14.24 -6.98
C THR A 19 11.36 -13.50 -7.36
N TYR A 20 10.79 -12.73 -6.43
CA TYR A 20 9.61 -11.89 -6.72
C TYR A 20 9.83 -10.92 -7.88
N ASP A 21 11.02 -10.32 -7.99
CA ASP A 21 11.37 -9.45 -9.12
C ASP A 21 11.37 -10.20 -10.43
N ASP A 22 11.82 -11.48 -10.42
CA ASP A 22 11.81 -12.32 -11.62
C ASP A 22 10.39 -12.63 -12.08
N ILE A 23 9.45 -12.81 -11.16
CA ILE A 23 8.03 -13.00 -11.48
C ILE A 23 7.52 -11.79 -12.27
N MET A 24 7.77 -10.57 -11.78
CA MET A 24 7.36 -9.34 -12.46
C MET A 24 8.03 -9.21 -13.83
N TYR A 25 9.34 -9.46 -13.89
CA TYR A 25 10.11 -9.41 -15.14
C TYR A 25 9.60 -10.41 -16.18
N PHE A 26 9.42 -11.67 -15.81
CA PHE A 26 8.91 -12.69 -16.73
C PHE A 26 7.46 -12.43 -17.14
N SER A 27 6.62 -11.95 -16.24
CA SER A 27 5.25 -11.55 -16.57
C SER A 27 5.24 -10.45 -17.64
N TYR A 28 6.06 -9.41 -17.47
CA TYR A 28 6.23 -8.35 -18.46
C TYR A 28 6.74 -8.89 -19.80
N GLN A 29 7.75 -9.78 -19.79
CA GLN A 29 8.30 -10.40 -21.01
C GLN A 29 7.25 -11.25 -21.74
N LEU A 30 6.47 -12.06 -21.02
CA LEU A 30 5.40 -12.86 -21.60
C LEU A 30 4.33 -11.98 -22.26
N LEU A 31 3.87 -10.94 -21.57
CA LEU A 31 2.87 -10.02 -22.09
C LEU A 31 3.34 -9.25 -23.32
N THR A 32 4.64 -8.98 -23.44
CA THR A 32 5.20 -8.22 -24.55
C THR A 32 5.59 -9.11 -25.73
N LYS A 33 6.07 -10.33 -25.48
CA LYS A 33 6.63 -11.22 -26.51
C LYS A 33 5.65 -12.24 -27.06
N ILE A 34 4.63 -12.63 -26.29
CA ILE A 34 3.67 -13.66 -26.70
C ILE A 34 2.33 -13.00 -27.04
N PRO A 35 1.99 -12.84 -28.34
CA PRO A 35 0.82 -12.08 -28.76
C PRO A 35 -0.51 -12.58 -28.16
N ASN A 36 -0.68 -13.90 -28.10
CA ASN A 36 -1.95 -14.52 -27.72
C ASN A 36 -2.18 -14.55 -26.20
N ILE A 37 -1.15 -14.32 -25.38
CA ILE A 37 -1.29 -14.42 -23.92
C ILE A 37 -2.28 -13.38 -23.37
N LYS A 38 -2.28 -12.18 -23.93
CA LYS A 38 -3.19 -11.10 -23.54
C LYS A 38 -4.65 -11.46 -23.81
N PHE A 39 -4.90 -12.12 -24.92
CA PHE A 39 -6.24 -12.61 -25.27
C PHE A 39 -6.71 -13.70 -24.28
N LEU A 40 -5.83 -14.65 -23.95
CA LEU A 40 -6.14 -15.70 -22.97
C LEU A 40 -6.44 -15.09 -21.59
N ILE A 41 -5.62 -14.13 -21.14
CA ILE A 41 -5.84 -13.45 -19.86
C ILE A 41 -7.16 -12.69 -19.88
N LYS A 42 -7.45 -11.94 -20.95
CA LYS A 42 -8.72 -11.22 -21.09
C LYS A 42 -9.93 -12.15 -21.06
N SER A 43 -9.83 -13.31 -21.70
CA SER A 43 -10.93 -14.28 -21.72
C SER A 43 -11.19 -14.90 -20.36
N ALA A 44 -10.13 -15.10 -19.56
CA ALA A 44 -10.24 -15.65 -18.20
C ALA A 44 -10.58 -14.57 -17.16
N TYR A 45 -10.02 -13.37 -17.32
CA TYR A 45 -10.07 -12.27 -16.36
C TYR A 45 -10.39 -10.95 -17.07
N PRO A 46 -11.65 -10.68 -17.43
CA PRO A 46 -12.05 -9.46 -18.14
C PRO A 46 -11.97 -8.20 -17.27
N TYR A 47 -11.95 -8.37 -15.95
CA TYR A 47 -11.81 -7.30 -14.96
C TYR A 47 -10.59 -7.57 -14.10
N PHE A 48 -9.82 -6.51 -13.81
CA PHE A 48 -8.64 -6.58 -12.97
C PHE A 48 -8.61 -5.39 -12.00
N PHE A 49 -8.75 -5.65 -10.71
CA PHE A 49 -8.71 -4.62 -9.67
C PHE A 49 -7.42 -4.71 -8.89
N VAL A 50 -6.77 -3.57 -8.70
CA VAL A 50 -5.52 -3.43 -7.94
C VAL A 50 -5.79 -2.58 -6.72
N ASP A 51 -5.64 -3.16 -5.55
CA ASP A 51 -5.69 -2.46 -4.28
C ASP A 51 -4.29 -1.96 -3.89
N GLU A 52 -4.21 -0.97 -2.98
CA GLU A 52 -2.97 -0.33 -2.54
C GLU A 52 -2.09 0.12 -3.73
N PHE A 53 -2.72 0.65 -4.78
CA PHE A 53 -2.05 0.97 -6.03
C PHE A 53 -0.92 2.00 -5.87
N GLN A 54 -0.92 2.85 -4.83
CA GLN A 54 0.15 3.80 -4.54
C GLN A 54 1.51 3.13 -4.27
N ASP A 55 1.52 1.83 -3.93
CA ASP A 55 2.73 1.06 -3.66
C ASP A 55 3.20 0.24 -4.87
N SER A 56 2.58 0.46 -6.03
CA SER A 56 2.92 -0.25 -7.27
C SER A 56 4.27 0.22 -7.83
N THR A 57 5.11 -0.74 -8.18
CA THR A 57 6.39 -0.49 -8.84
C THR A 57 6.22 -0.12 -10.32
N PRO A 58 7.20 0.53 -10.96
CA PRO A 58 7.13 0.89 -12.38
C PRO A 58 6.83 -0.28 -13.32
N ILE A 59 7.36 -1.47 -13.03
CA ILE A 59 7.11 -2.67 -13.85
C ILE A 59 5.67 -3.16 -13.70
N GLN A 60 5.10 -3.11 -12.50
CA GLN A 60 3.69 -3.43 -12.28
C GLN A 60 2.78 -2.47 -13.03
N ILE A 61 3.06 -1.17 -12.96
CA ILE A 61 2.32 -0.14 -13.70
C ILE A 61 2.39 -0.38 -15.22
N ALA A 62 3.56 -0.76 -15.74
CA ALA A 62 3.72 -1.11 -17.14
C ALA A 62 2.86 -2.33 -17.52
N ILE A 63 2.83 -3.35 -16.68
CA ILE A 63 1.98 -4.54 -16.84
C ILE A 63 0.51 -4.16 -16.90
N PHE A 64 0.03 -3.32 -15.94
CA PHE A 64 -1.37 -2.87 -15.91
C PHE A 64 -1.76 -2.07 -17.16
N LYS A 65 -0.86 -1.22 -17.67
CA LYS A 65 -1.07 -0.51 -18.93
C LYS A 65 -1.18 -1.46 -20.12
N ILE A 66 -0.32 -2.48 -20.22
CA ILE A 66 -0.37 -3.48 -21.28
C ILE A 66 -1.70 -4.24 -21.24
N LEU A 67 -2.14 -4.67 -20.06
CA LEU A 67 -3.40 -5.38 -19.86
C LEU A 67 -4.60 -4.49 -20.21
N GLY A 68 -4.64 -3.26 -19.74
CA GLY A 68 -5.71 -2.30 -20.03
C GLY A 68 -5.80 -1.99 -21.53
N ASN A 69 -4.67 -1.71 -22.18
CA ASN A 69 -4.62 -1.48 -23.63
C ASN A 69 -5.00 -2.72 -24.47
N SER A 70 -5.04 -3.90 -23.85
CA SER A 70 -5.55 -5.14 -24.47
C SER A 70 -7.07 -5.31 -24.30
N GLY A 71 -7.73 -4.35 -23.66
CA GLY A 71 -9.17 -4.30 -23.45
C GLY A 71 -9.64 -5.06 -22.21
N ILE A 72 -8.75 -5.30 -21.23
CA ILE A 72 -9.12 -5.70 -19.87
C ILE A 72 -9.54 -4.45 -19.12
N ILE A 73 -10.64 -4.50 -18.39
CA ILE A 73 -11.10 -3.38 -17.56
C ILE A 73 -10.26 -3.34 -16.30
N ILE A 74 -9.46 -2.28 -16.16
CA ILE A 74 -8.58 -2.08 -15.00
C ILE A 74 -9.23 -1.09 -14.04
N GLY A 75 -9.38 -1.49 -12.78
CA GLY A 75 -9.71 -0.61 -11.66
C GLY A 75 -8.53 -0.52 -10.70
N VAL A 76 -8.14 0.69 -10.31
CA VAL A 76 -7.08 0.89 -9.32
C VAL A 76 -7.64 1.64 -8.11
N ILE A 77 -7.31 1.15 -6.93
CA ILE A 77 -7.75 1.70 -5.64
C ILE A 77 -6.49 2.00 -4.83
N GLY A 78 -6.43 3.15 -4.19
CA GLY A 78 -5.29 3.51 -3.37
C GLY A 78 -5.44 4.86 -2.70
N ASP A 79 -4.52 5.14 -1.80
CA ASP A 79 -4.43 6.40 -1.07
C ASP A 79 -3.01 6.96 -1.16
N ARG A 80 -2.84 8.07 -1.86
CA ARG A 80 -1.53 8.71 -2.05
C ARG A 80 -0.79 9.02 -0.73
N CYS A 81 -1.53 9.30 0.35
CA CYS A 81 -0.96 9.60 1.66
C CYS A 81 -0.49 8.35 2.42
N GLN A 82 -0.79 7.16 1.92
CA GLN A 82 -0.35 5.88 2.50
C GLN A 82 0.84 5.27 1.74
N SER A 83 1.38 5.95 0.73
CA SER A 83 2.58 5.47 0.02
C SER A 83 3.78 5.46 0.96
N ILE A 84 4.36 4.28 1.18
CA ILE A 84 5.52 4.05 2.06
C ILE A 84 6.67 3.32 1.36
N TYR A 85 6.53 3.00 0.08
CA TYR A 85 7.45 2.16 -0.68
C TYR A 85 8.27 2.92 -1.74
N ASP A 86 8.55 4.21 -1.52
CA ASP A 86 9.39 5.01 -2.43
C ASP A 86 10.78 4.40 -2.66
N PHE A 87 11.31 3.69 -1.65
CA PHE A 87 12.64 3.06 -1.72
C PHE A 87 12.72 1.86 -2.69
N ILE A 88 11.59 1.28 -3.10
CA ILE A 88 11.52 0.25 -4.14
C ILE A 88 11.05 0.78 -5.50
N GLY A 89 10.94 2.12 -5.62
CA GLY A 89 10.59 2.80 -6.86
C GLY A 89 9.09 3.06 -7.05
N ALA A 90 8.24 2.78 -6.06
CA ALA A 90 6.88 3.32 -6.04
C ALA A 90 6.94 4.85 -5.98
N SER A 91 6.00 5.52 -6.61
CA SER A 91 6.01 6.99 -6.67
C SER A 91 4.58 7.53 -6.69
N ILE A 92 4.33 8.49 -5.82
CA ILE A 92 3.07 9.25 -5.80
C ILE A 92 2.77 9.86 -7.18
N GLN A 93 3.79 10.31 -7.90
CA GLN A 93 3.61 10.83 -9.26
C GLN A 93 3.10 9.77 -10.24
N GLN A 94 3.57 8.52 -10.11
CA GLN A 94 3.09 7.41 -10.93
C GLN A 94 1.64 7.05 -10.61
N PHE A 95 1.26 7.11 -9.33
CA PHE A 95 -0.11 6.95 -8.89
C PHE A 95 -1.02 8.05 -9.47
N ASP A 96 -0.64 9.31 -9.31
CA ASP A 96 -1.44 10.45 -9.77
C ASP A 96 -1.58 10.51 -11.30
N ASN A 97 -0.54 10.09 -12.03
CA ASN A 97 -0.47 10.12 -13.51
C ASN A 97 -0.96 8.82 -14.16
N PHE A 98 -1.38 7.82 -13.39
CA PHE A 98 -1.91 6.60 -13.99
C PHE A 98 -3.26 6.88 -14.65
N HIS A 99 -3.33 6.62 -15.95
CA HIS A 99 -4.52 6.80 -16.73
C HIS A 99 -4.56 5.79 -17.88
N LEU A 100 -5.74 5.27 -18.15
CA LEU A 100 -6.08 4.46 -19.33
C LEU A 100 -7.24 5.13 -20.07
N GLU A 101 -7.36 4.88 -21.36
CA GLU A 101 -8.46 5.40 -22.16
C GLU A 101 -9.81 4.97 -21.58
N GLY A 102 -10.74 5.93 -21.42
CA GLY A 102 -12.05 5.69 -20.82
C GLY A 102 -12.06 5.52 -19.29
N MET A 103 -10.93 5.68 -18.62
CA MET A 103 -10.84 5.57 -17.15
C MET A 103 -11.43 6.80 -16.46
N ASN A 104 -12.34 6.57 -15.51
CA ASN A 104 -12.90 7.62 -14.66
C ASN A 104 -12.25 7.62 -13.29
N ARG A 105 -12.07 8.81 -12.71
CA ARG A 105 -11.52 8.99 -11.37
C ARG A 105 -12.65 9.22 -10.37
N TYR A 106 -12.63 8.48 -9.29
CA TYR A 106 -13.57 8.60 -8.18
C TYR A 106 -12.81 8.87 -6.89
N VAL A 107 -13.47 9.59 -5.97
CA VAL A 107 -12.93 9.88 -4.64
C VAL A 107 -13.89 9.33 -3.59
N ILE A 108 -13.41 8.46 -2.72
CA ILE A 108 -14.18 7.90 -1.61
C ILE A 108 -13.95 8.78 -0.39
N LYS A 109 -14.93 9.60 -0.03
CA LYS A 109 -14.88 10.50 1.13
C LYS A 109 -15.43 9.86 2.40
N GLY A 110 -16.35 8.93 2.26
CA GLY A 110 -17.06 8.33 3.39
C GLY A 110 -16.17 7.41 4.24
N ASN A 111 -15.83 7.83 5.45
CA ASN A 111 -15.13 6.99 6.41
C ASN A 111 -16.14 6.14 7.20
N ARG A 112 -16.01 4.81 7.05
CA ARG A 112 -16.83 3.78 7.72
C ARG A 112 -16.03 2.94 8.71
N ARG A 113 -14.86 3.40 9.11
CA ARG A 113 -13.96 2.66 10.01
C ARG A 113 -13.77 3.38 11.34
N SER A 114 -13.56 4.69 11.30
CA SER A 114 -13.10 5.46 12.44
C SER A 114 -14.25 6.16 13.15
N SER A 115 -14.05 6.46 14.47
CA SER A 115 -14.92 7.33 15.24
C SER A 115 -14.86 8.78 14.74
N ASN A 116 -15.86 9.58 15.12
CA ASN A 116 -15.96 10.98 14.76
C ASN A 116 -14.71 11.79 15.16
N GLN A 117 -14.17 11.54 16.35
CA GLN A 117 -13.00 12.23 16.89
C GLN A 117 -11.72 11.91 16.10
N ILE A 118 -11.57 10.67 15.64
CA ILE A 118 -10.45 10.28 14.75
C ILE A 118 -10.62 10.93 13.39
N ILE A 119 -11.83 10.98 12.84
CA ILE A 119 -12.08 11.63 11.55
C ILE A 119 -11.80 13.12 11.63
N ASP A 120 -12.18 13.80 12.71
CA ASP A 120 -11.87 15.20 12.93
C ASP A 120 -10.36 15.45 12.98
N LEU A 121 -9.62 14.61 13.70
CA LEU A 121 -8.15 14.68 13.72
C LEU A 121 -7.55 14.46 12.33
N LEU A 122 -8.02 13.45 11.60
CA LEU A 122 -7.54 13.16 10.23
C LEU A 122 -7.80 14.34 9.29
N ASN A 123 -8.98 14.98 9.37
CA ASN A 123 -9.32 16.16 8.58
C ASN A 123 -8.49 17.40 8.95
N CYS A 124 -7.97 17.46 10.19
CA CYS A 124 -7.01 18.51 10.58
C CYS A 124 -5.61 18.26 9.96
N VAL A 125 -5.18 17.00 9.85
CA VAL A 125 -3.85 16.61 9.35
C VAL A 125 -3.82 16.56 7.82
N ARG A 126 -4.81 15.92 7.20
CA ARG A 126 -4.91 15.79 5.74
C ARG A 126 -5.52 17.05 5.12
N LYS A 127 -4.85 17.55 4.08
CA LYS A 127 -5.34 18.73 3.32
C LYS A 127 -5.79 18.40 1.90
N ASP A 128 -5.51 17.17 1.45
CA ASP A 128 -5.85 16.67 0.10
C ASP A 128 -7.27 16.10 0.02
N LEU A 129 -7.82 15.65 1.14
CA LEU A 129 -9.13 15.00 1.22
C LEU A 129 -9.81 15.32 2.55
N THR A 130 -11.06 15.77 2.50
CA THR A 130 -11.93 15.84 3.67
C THR A 130 -12.80 14.59 3.72
N GLN A 131 -12.77 13.89 4.86
CA GLN A 131 -13.53 12.67 5.07
C GLN A 131 -14.88 12.96 5.72
N ASP A 132 -15.91 12.26 5.26
CA ASP A 132 -17.27 12.35 5.78
C ASP A 132 -17.51 11.28 6.85
N LYS A 133 -18.16 11.66 7.95
CA LYS A 133 -18.53 10.77 9.06
C LYS A 133 -19.76 9.94 8.66
N ILE A 134 -19.57 8.67 8.31
CA ILE A 134 -20.68 7.82 7.85
C ILE A 134 -21.36 7.06 8.99
N LEU A 135 -20.57 6.45 9.88
CA LEU A 135 -21.12 5.69 11.01
C LEU A 135 -21.62 6.60 12.13
N ASN A 136 -21.11 7.82 12.20
CA ASN A 136 -21.44 8.82 13.21
C ASN A 136 -21.32 8.29 14.65
N ILE A 137 -20.23 7.58 14.93
CA ILE A 137 -19.92 6.97 16.22
C ILE A 137 -18.96 7.88 16.97
N ASP A 138 -19.31 8.26 18.18
CA ASP A 138 -18.41 8.98 19.09
C ASP A 138 -17.61 8.00 19.95
N ASP A 139 -16.35 8.34 20.18
CA ASP A 139 -15.41 7.59 20.99
C ASP A 139 -14.43 8.53 21.69
N THR A 140 -13.41 7.97 22.31
CA THR A 140 -12.39 8.69 23.07
C THR A 140 -11.66 9.72 22.19
N ILE A 141 -11.44 10.91 22.72
CA ILE A 141 -10.68 11.96 22.05
C ILE A 141 -9.20 11.52 21.95
N PRO A 142 -8.60 11.58 20.76
CA PRO A 142 -7.18 11.32 20.58
C PRO A 142 -6.32 12.24 21.48
N MET A 143 -5.32 11.67 22.15
CA MET A 143 -4.45 12.40 23.06
C MET A 143 -3.02 12.44 22.51
N LEU A 144 -2.38 13.60 22.63
CA LEU A 144 -0.95 13.76 22.41
C LEU A 144 -0.23 13.75 23.76
N LEU A 145 0.64 12.75 23.96
CA LEU A 145 1.51 12.68 25.13
C LEU A 145 2.92 13.09 24.73
N VAL A 146 3.55 13.96 25.50
CA VAL A 146 4.91 14.45 25.28
C VAL A 146 5.78 14.04 26.47
N GLY A 147 6.87 13.31 26.22
CA GLY A 147 7.76 12.82 27.26
C GLY A 147 8.52 11.56 26.84
N ASP A 148 9.09 10.85 27.82
CA ASP A 148 9.71 9.55 27.55
C ASP A 148 8.67 8.55 27.06
N LYS A 149 9.05 7.75 26.07
CA LYS A 149 8.13 6.80 25.42
C LYS A 149 7.58 5.73 26.38
N PHE A 150 8.37 5.30 27.36
CA PHE A 150 7.95 4.28 28.32
C PHE A 150 7.02 4.87 29.40
N ASP A 151 7.28 6.10 29.81
CA ASP A 151 6.40 6.82 30.73
C ASP A 151 5.03 7.08 30.07
N CYS A 152 5.03 7.50 28.80
CA CYS A 152 3.80 7.66 28.02
C CYS A 152 3.03 6.32 27.88
N TYR A 153 3.74 5.23 27.57
CA TYR A 153 3.14 3.89 27.51
C TYR A 153 2.53 3.46 28.83
N ASN A 154 3.27 3.62 29.94
CA ASN A 154 2.79 3.28 31.27
C ASN A 154 1.59 4.13 31.71
N TYR A 155 1.57 5.41 31.32
CA TYR A 155 0.41 6.27 31.53
C TYR A 155 -0.82 5.74 30.77
N CYS A 156 -0.66 5.40 29.50
CA CYS A 156 -1.74 4.81 28.70
C CYS A 156 -2.24 3.51 29.32
N LYS A 157 -1.32 2.61 29.71
CA LYS A 157 -1.66 1.34 30.35
C LYS A 157 -2.47 1.52 31.62
N LYS A 158 -2.13 2.50 32.45
CA LYS A 158 -2.86 2.82 33.69
C LYS A 158 -4.24 3.41 33.40
N LYS A 159 -4.38 4.22 32.37
CA LYS A 159 -5.62 4.91 32.03
C LYS A 159 -6.63 4.05 31.29
N LEU A 160 -6.16 3.10 30.50
CA LEU A 160 -6.95 2.19 29.69
C LEU A 160 -7.24 0.86 30.40
N LEU A 161 -7.27 0.88 31.72
CA LEU A 161 -7.23 -0.23 32.69
C LEU A 161 -8.26 -1.35 32.51
N ASN A 162 -9.18 -1.28 31.58
CA ASN A 162 -10.24 -2.29 31.45
C ASN A 162 -10.29 -3.02 30.10
N ASN A 163 -9.30 -2.82 29.21
CA ASN A 163 -9.29 -3.60 27.96
C ASN A 163 -7.89 -3.74 27.35
N SER A 164 -7.48 -4.77 27.43
CA SER A 164 -6.70 -5.88 26.89
C SER A 164 -5.84 -5.64 25.67
N ASP A 165 -6.08 -4.77 24.73
CA ASP A 165 -5.33 -4.74 23.48
C ASP A 165 -4.70 -3.37 23.20
N ILE A 166 -3.57 -3.09 23.88
CA ILE A 166 -2.75 -1.94 23.53
C ILE A 166 -1.79 -2.35 22.40
N HIS A 167 -2.01 -1.77 21.23
CA HIS A 167 -1.08 -1.90 20.11
C HIS A 167 -0.14 -0.70 20.07
N THR A 168 1.15 -0.96 19.89
CA THR A 168 2.17 0.08 19.71
C THR A 168 2.66 0.09 18.27
N LEU A 169 2.73 1.28 17.66
CA LEU A 169 3.33 1.49 16.36
C LEU A 169 4.56 2.37 16.52
N SER A 170 5.69 1.95 15.97
CA SER A 170 6.95 2.69 16.06
C SER A 170 7.71 2.59 14.74
N TYR A 171 8.39 3.67 14.41
CA TYR A 171 9.36 3.73 13.34
C TYR A 171 10.71 4.11 13.97
N PRO A 172 11.72 3.28 13.94
CA PRO A 172 11.95 2.00 13.25
C PRO A 172 11.75 0.76 14.15
N ASN A 173 11.92 -0.43 13.58
CA ASN A 173 11.63 -1.73 14.21
C ASN A 173 12.33 -1.97 15.57
N HIS A 174 13.57 -1.45 15.81
CA HIS A 174 14.25 -1.62 17.08
C HIS A 174 13.52 -0.93 18.24
N ILE A 175 12.80 0.18 17.97
CA ILE A 175 11.96 0.83 18.97
C ILE A 175 10.71 0.01 19.25
N ALA A 176 10.07 -0.54 18.21
CA ALA A 176 8.93 -1.46 18.39
C ALA A 176 9.31 -2.69 19.24
N ASN A 177 10.49 -3.27 18.98
CA ASN A 177 10.99 -4.41 19.75
C ASN A 177 11.33 -4.07 21.21
N SER A 178 11.70 -2.81 21.52
CA SER A 178 11.97 -2.38 22.89
C SER A 178 10.72 -2.37 23.78
N PHE A 179 9.52 -2.20 23.19
CA PHE A 179 8.27 -2.34 23.93
C PHE A 179 7.95 -3.81 24.25
N LYS A 180 8.27 -4.74 23.34
CA LYS A 180 8.05 -6.19 23.57
C LYS A 180 8.87 -6.74 24.73
N ALA A 181 10.06 -6.17 25.00
CA ALA A 181 10.92 -6.61 26.10
C ALA A 181 10.44 -6.15 27.49
N GLN A 182 9.40 -5.27 27.57
CA GLN A 182 8.82 -4.75 28.82
C GLN A 182 7.43 -5.29 29.12
N ILE A 183 6.87 -6.10 28.24
CA ILE A 183 5.60 -6.81 28.41
C ILE A 183 5.87 -8.23 28.92
#